data_65dc2406e7a2d31f89023dfb883487cb
#
_entry.id   65dc2406e7a2d31f89023dfb883487cb
#
_cell.length_a   1.000
_cell.length_b   1.000
_cell.length_c   1.000
_cell.angle_alpha   90.00
_cell.angle_beta   90.00
_cell.angle_gamma   90.00
#
_symmetry.space_group_name_H-M   'P 1'
#
loop_
_entity.id
_entity.type
_entity.pdbx_description
1 polymer ?
#
loop_
_entity_poly.entity_id
_entity_poly.type
_entity_poly.pdbx_seq_one_letter_code
_entity_poly.pdbx_strand_id
1 'polypeptide(L)'
;MSATEHASAPVVPLWQPAQIPSPTPSKIDPPEGEDLITVNFGPNHPSTHGVLRLIVTLDGEVVVGLDADIGYVHTGFEKNFEQKTYWKGIPYAPRMDYLAFFANELAYVGAVERLIEIEVPERAQWIRTLFAELNRIHSHLIFLGT
;
A
#
# COMPACT_ATOMS: atom_id res chain seq x y z
N MET A 1 -4.92 -18.02 -57.44
CA MET A 1 -5.10 -18.39 -56.05
C MET A 1 -4.43 -17.32 -55.21
N SER A 2 -5.26 -16.41 -54.67
CA SER A 2 -4.80 -15.23 -53.90
C SER A 2 -4.66 -15.65 -52.43
N ALA A 3 -3.45 -15.53 -51.92
CA ALA A 3 -3.21 -15.72 -50.47
C ALA A 3 -3.80 -14.52 -49.71
N THR A 4 -4.83 -14.75 -48.98
CA THR A 4 -5.37 -13.77 -48.03
C THR A 4 -4.40 -13.64 -46.86
N GLU A 5 -3.72 -12.54 -46.82
CA GLU A 5 -2.86 -12.11 -45.68
C GLU A 5 -3.75 -11.88 -44.48
N HIS A 6 -3.70 -12.79 -43.53
CA HIS A 6 -4.32 -12.60 -42.23
C HIS A 6 -3.51 -11.54 -41.48
N ALA A 7 -3.96 -10.31 -41.51
CA ALA A 7 -3.46 -9.27 -40.64
C ALA A 7 -3.73 -9.70 -39.18
N SER A 8 -2.66 -9.99 -38.46
CA SER A 8 -2.75 -10.26 -36.99
C SER A 8 -3.29 -9.01 -36.30
N ALA A 9 -4.36 -9.17 -35.54
CA ALA A 9 -4.89 -8.09 -34.72
C ALA A 9 -3.78 -7.55 -33.81
N PRO A 10 -3.71 -6.22 -33.60
CA PRO A 10 -2.72 -5.64 -32.72
C PRO A 10 -2.85 -6.24 -31.33
N VAL A 11 -1.74 -6.76 -30.81
CA VAL A 11 -1.68 -7.24 -29.42
C VAL A 11 -1.84 -6.01 -28.51
N VAL A 12 -3.04 -5.82 -27.99
CA VAL A 12 -3.28 -4.80 -26.98
C VAL A 12 -2.58 -5.32 -25.72
N PRO A 13 -1.59 -4.59 -25.14
CA PRO A 13 -0.99 -5.01 -23.87
C PRO A 13 -2.07 -5.11 -22.81
N LEU A 14 -2.14 -6.25 -22.15
CA LEU A 14 -3.12 -6.56 -21.08
C LEU A 14 -3.06 -5.58 -19.92
N TRP A 15 -2.02 -4.77 -19.87
CA TRP A 15 -1.83 -3.74 -18.86
C TRP A 15 -1.17 -2.52 -19.50
N GLN A 16 -1.90 -1.42 -19.61
CA GLN A 16 -1.29 -0.11 -19.76
C GLN A 16 -1.18 0.46 -18.34
N PRO A 17 0.02 0.93 -17.92
CA PRO A 17 0.10 1.66 -16.66
C PRO A 17 -0.90 2.80 -16.74
N ALA A 18 -1.96 2.73 -15.95
CA ALA A 18 -2.81 3.88 -15.74
C ALA A 18 -1.84 5.02 -15.40
N GLN A 19 -1.93 6.14 -16.12
CA GLN A 19 -1.27 7.35 -15.68
C GLN A 19 -1.97 7.75 -14.39
N ILE A 20 -1.48 7.17 -13.27
CA ILE A 20 -1.91 7.61 -11.94
C ILE A 20 -1.43 9.06 -11.91
N PRO A 21 -2.35 10.04 -11.88
CA PRO A 21 -1.93 11.42 -11.69
C PRO A 21 -1.06 11.41 -10.42
N SER A 22 0.11 12.03 -10.50
CA SER A 22 0.95 12.20 -9.30
C SER A 22 0.02 12.69 -8.19
N PRO A 23 0.04 12.04 -7.01
CA PRO A 23 -0.82 12.47 -5.93
C PRO A 23 -0.61 13.97 -5.78
N THR A 24 -1.70 14.71 -5.91
CA THR A 24 -1.71 16.14 -5.60
C THR A 24 -1.09 16.23 -4.21
N PRO A 25 -0.01 16.99 -4.02
CA PRO A 25 0.57 17.08 -2.69
C PRO A 25 -0.55 17.43 -1.72
N SER A 26 -0.70 16.63 -0.68
CA SER A 26 -1.68 16.85 0.37
C SER A 26 -1.29 18.04 1.24
N LYS A 27 -0.85 19.11 0.58
CA LYS A 27 -0.43 20.35 1.20
C LYS A 27 -1.62 21.31 1.19
N ILE A 28 -2.13 21.56 2.37
CA ILE A 28 -3.06 22.65 2.61
C ILE A 28 -2.21 23.82 3.06
N ASP A 29 -2.06 24.83 2.21
CA ASP A 29 -1.35 26.03 2.60
C ASP A 29 -2.18 26.80 3.63
N PRO A 30 -1.58 27.16 4.78
CA PRO A 30 -2.29 27.89 5.82
C PRO A 30 -2.65 29.29 5.34
N PRO A 31 -3.77 29.86 5.81
CA PRO A 31 -4.06 31.26 5.61
C PRO A 31 -2.98 32.12 6.26
N GLU A 32 -2.74 33.30 5.71
CA GLU A 32 -1.84 34.28 6.35
C GLU A 32 -2.48 34.79 7.65
N GLY A 33 -1.82 34.55 8.79
CA GLY A 33 -2.28 35.00 10.10
C GLY A 33 -1.12 35.12 11.09
N GLU A 34 -1.23 35.99 12.08
CA GLU A 34 -0.13 36.33 12.99
C GLU A 34 0.08 35.33 14.14
N ASP A 35 -0.92 34.50 14.48
CA ASP A 35 -0.88 33.58 15.65
C ASP A 35 -0.86 32.07 15.29
N LEU A 36 -0.35 31.75 14.10
CA LEU A 36 -0.30 30.35 13.65
C LEU A 36 0.86 29.58 14.30
N ILE A 37 0.57 28.39 14.81
CA ILE A 37 1.56 27.49 15.38
C ILE A 37 1.77 26.30 14.46
N THR A 38 3.02 26.03 14.09
CA THR A 38 3.38 24.83 13.32
C THR A 38 3.93 23.75 14.25
N VAL A 39 3.28 22.58 14.22
CA VAL A 39 3.63 21.41 15.04
C VAL A 39 4.03 20.25 14.14
N ASN A 40 5.11 19.57 14.49
CA ASN A 40 5.52 18.34 13.84
C ASN A 40 5.02 17.11 14.61
N PHE A 41 4.18 16.28 13.96
CA PHE A 41 3.79 14.97 14.47
C PHE A 41 4.61 13.90 13.75
N GLY A 42 5.39 13.14 14.54
CA GLY A 42 6.26 12.10 14.01
C GLY A 42 7.57 12.63 13.38
N PRO A 43 8.39 11.72 12.83
CA PRO A 43 8.16 10.27 12.75
C PRO A 43 8.27 9.53 14.08
N ASN A 44 8.93 10.11 15.10
CA ASN A 44 9.16 9.48 16.40
C ASN A 44 7.95 9.69 17.35
N HIS A 45 6.78 9.26 16.90
CA HIS A 45 5.55 9.34 17.67
C HIS A 45 4.76 8.02 17.55
N PRO A 46 4.20 7.47 18.63
CA PRO A 46 3.46 6.20 18.59
C PRO A 46 2.30 6.22 17.59
N SER A 47 1.53 7.29 17.53
CA SER A 47 0.38 7.43 16.62
C SER A 47 0.76 7.50 15.14
N THR A 48 2.02 7.77 14.81
CA THR A 48 2.55 7.78 13.45
C THR A 48 3.35 6.53 13.10
N HIS A 49 3.31 5.51 13.97
CA HIS A 49 4.02 4.22 13.83
C HIS A 49 5.54 4.37 13.62
N GLY A 50 6.13 5.52 13.99
CA GLY A 50 7.56 5.79 13.80
C GLY A 50 7.98 6.11 12.36
N VAL A 51 7.03 6.22 11.41
CA VAL A 51 7.32 6.26 9.97
C VAL A 51 6.54 7.33 9.18
N LEU A 52 5.61 8.02 9.81
CA LEU A 52 4.85 9.10 9.20
C LEU A 52 5.21 10.42 9.89
N ARG A 53 5.47 11.45 9.11
CA ARG A 53 5.63 12.82 9.59
C ARG A 53 4.52 13.70 9.03
N LEU A 54 3.82 14.39 9.92
CA LEU A 54 2.82 15.39 9.56
C LEU A 54 3.28 16.74 10.08
N ILE A 55 3.31 17.73 9.22
CA ILE A 55 3.57 19.13 9.57
C ILE A 55 2.21 19.81 9.59
N VAL A 56 1.72 20.12 10.78
CA VAL A 56 0.37 20.67 11.00
C VAL A 56 0.48 22.11 11.40
N THR A 57 -0.25 22.98 10.73
CA THR A 57 -0.40 24.39 11.10
C THR A 57 -1.75 24.58 11.79
N LEU A 58 -1.70 25.14 12.98
CA LEU A 58 -2.84 25.33 13.86
C LEU A 58 -3.13 26.82 14.06
N ASP A 59 -4.42 27.15 14.09
CA ASP A 59 -4.95 28.39 14.62
C ASP A 59 -5.69 28.05 15.93
N GLY A 60 -5.01 28.25 17.05
CA GLY A 60 -5.45 27.67 18.33
C GLY A 60 -5.49 26.14 18.27
N GLU A 61 -6.69 25.55 18.35
CA GLU A 61 -6.92 24.09 18.25
C GLU A 61 -7.41 23.66 16.85
N VAL A 62 -7.59 24.59 15.94
CA VAL A 62 -8.12 24.31 14.59
C VAL A 62 -6.97 24.07 13.62
N VAL A 63 -7.04 22.95 12.89
CA VAL A 63 -6.08 22.64 11.83
C VAL A 63 -6.42 23.51 10.61
N VAL A 64 -5.50 24.42 10.26
CA VAL A 64 -5.63 25.30 9.08
C VAL A 64 -4.67 24.95 7.96
N GLY A 65 -3.65 24.13 8.23
CA GLY A 65 -2.71 23.66 7.23
C GLY A 65 -2.18 22.28 7.56
N LEU A 66 -1.91 21.48 6.53
CA LEU A 66 -1.33 20.13 6.69
C LEU A 66 -0.38 19.84 5.52
N ASP A 67 0.82 19.36 5.87
CA ASP A 67 1.78 18.81 4.92
C ASP A 67 2.22 17.43 5.39
N ALA A 68 2.06 16.41 4.53
CA ALA A 68 2.44 15.04 4.85
C ALA A 68 3.79 14.72 4.21
N ASP A 69 4.80 14.55 5.05
CA ASP A 69 6.15 14.16 4.64
C ASP A 69 6.25 12.63 4.65
N ILE A 70 6.10 12.03 3.47
CA ILE A 70 6.08 10.58 3.26
C ILE A 70 7.40 10.10 2.66
N GLY A 71 7.67 8.79 2.76
CA GLY A 71 8.85 8.16 2.17
C GLY A 71 9.76 7.45 3.17
N TYR A 72 9.50 7.55 4.45
CA TYR A 72 10.33 6.91 5.49
C TYR A 72 10.38 5.38 5.40
N VAL A 73 9.36 4.76 4.82
CA VAL A 73 9.30 3.30 4.58
C VAL A 73 9.37 2.94 3.10
N HIS A 74 9.77 3.89 2.24
CA HIS A 74 9.89 3.62 0.82
C HIS A 74 11.01 2.62 0.54
N THR A 75 10.66 1.45 0.01
CA THR A 75 11.58 0.35 -0.29
C THR A 75 11.65 0.02 -1.78
N GLY A 76 10.96 0.77 -2.63
CA GLY A 76 10.92 0.57 -4.08
C GLY A 76 10.30 -0.77 -4.49
N PHE A 77 9.39 -1.33 -3.69
CA PHE A 77 8.85 -2.66 -3.95
C PHE A 77 8.00 -2.72 -5.23
N GLU A 78 7.31 -1.64 -5.62
CA GLU A 78 6.59 -1.58 -6.89
C GLU A 78 7.53 -1.88 -8.06
N LYS A 79 8.70 -1.23 -8.09
CA LYS A 79 9.72 -1.49 -9.13
C LYS A 79 10.32 -2.89 -9.01
N ASN A 80 10.44 -3.41 -7.80
CA ASN A 80 10.89 -4.78 -7.58
C ASN A 80 9.87 -5.81 -8.09
N PHE A 81 8.56 -5.56 -7.93
CA PHE A 81 7.53 -6.45 -8.46
C PHE A 81 7.56 -6.54 -9.99
N GLU A 82 7.83 -5.44 -10.70
CA GLU A 82 7.96 -5.46 -12.16
C GLU A 82 9.08 -6.40 -12.66
N GLN A 83 10.12 -6.59 -11.86
CA GLN A 83 11.34 -7.32 -12.26
C GLN A 83 11.43 -8.73 -11.67
N LYS A 84 10.51 -9.11 -10.79
CA LYS A 84 10.54 -10.40 -10.09
C LYS A 84 9.40 -11.31 -10.55
N THR A 85 9.63 -12.61 -10.40
CA THR A 85 8.55 -13.59 -10.54
C THR A 85 7.57 -13.46 -9.38
N TYR A 86 6.32 -13.86 -9.58
CA TYR A 86 5.29 -13.83 -8.54
C TYR A 86 5.73 -14.50 -7.23
N TRP A 87 6.42 -15.63 -7.34
CA TRP A 87 6.98 -16.33 -6.16
C TRP A 87 7.96 -15.46 -5.37
N LYS A 88 8.84 -14.74 -6.06
CA LYS A 88 9.81 -13.83 -5.41
C LYS A 88 9.16 -12.54 -4.92
N GLY A 89 7.93 -12.25 -5.32
CA GLY A 89 7.14 -11.12 -4.86
C GLY A 89 6.52 -11.31 -3.48
N ILE A 90 6.26 -12.56 -3.07
CA ILE A 90 5.57 -12.87 -1.80
C ILE A 90 6.16 -12.11 -0.60
N PRO A 91 7.49 -12.09 -0.36
CA PRO A 91 8.06 -11.40 0.80
C PRO A 91 7.89 -9.88 0.81
N TYR A 92 7.46 -9.27 -0.28
CA TYR A 92 7.24 -7.82 -0.35
C TYR A 92 5.82 -7.44 0.08
N ALA A 93 4.83 -8.31 -0.13
CA ALA A 93 3.45 -8.05 0.21
C ALA A 93 3.24 -7.70 1.70
N PRO A 94 3.85 -8.41 2.66
CA PRO A 94 3.74 -8.08 4.08
C PRO A 94 4.26 -6.69 4.47
N ARG A 95 5.14 -6.09 3.66
CA ARG A 95 5.73 -4.79 3.94
C ARG A 95 4.85 -3.60 3.59
N MET A 96 3.77 -3.82 2.83
CA MET A 96 2.82 -2.77 2.46
C MET A 96 2.03 -2.29 3.67
N ASP A 97 1.55 -3.22 4.49
CA ASP A 97 0.96 -2.97 5.80
C ASP A 97 1.52 -3.98 6.80
N TYR A 98 2.54 -3.57 7.51
CA TYR A 98 3.25 -4.43 8.45
C TYR A 98 2.48 -4.73 9.75
N LEU A 99 1.33 -4.11 9.97
CA LEU A 99 0.42 -4.45 11.07
C LEU A 99 -0.53 -5.59 10.65
N ALA A 100 -1.10 -5.52 9.45
CA ALA A 100 -1.96 -6.54 8.87
C ALA A 100 -1.22 -7.35 7.78
N PHE A 101 0.04 -7.68 8.02
CA PHE A 101 0.97 -8.27 7.07
C PHE A 101 0.46 -9.56 6.43
N PHE A 102 -0.18 -10.42 7.20
CA PHE A 102 -0.71 -11.69 6.70
C PHE A 102 -1.92 -11.51 5.78
N ALA A 103 -2.75 -10.51 6.04
CA ALA A 103 -3.88 -10.17 5.16
C ALA A 103 -3.40 -9.72 3.77
N ASN A 104 -2.36 -8.89 3.71
CA ASN A 104 -1.74 -8.46 2.45
C ASN A 104 -1.13 -9.62 1.68
N GLU A 105 -0.40 -10.49 2.38
CA GLU A 105 0.20 -11.67 1.77
C GLU A 105 -0.87 -12.63 1.24
N LEU A 106 -1.94 -12.85 2.00
CA LEU A 106 -3.06 -13.68 1.60
C LEU A 106 -3.77 -13.14 0.35
N ALA A 107 -3.98 -11.82 0.29
CA ALA A 107 -4.57 -11.17 -0.88
C ALA A 107 -3.69 -11.35 -2.12
N TYR A 108 -2.37 -11.13 -1.99
CA TYR A 108 -1.42 -11.31 -3.07
C TYR A 108 -1.37 -12.76 -3.57
N VAL A 109 -1.18 -13.71 -2.66
CA VAL A 109 -1.11 -15.14 -2.99
C VAL A 109 -2.41 -15.62 -3.60
N GLY A 110 -3.56 -15.23 -3.04
CA GLY A 110 -4.87 -15.60 -3.57
C GLY A 110 -5.14 -15.04 -4.97
N ALA A 111 -4.62 -13.87 -5.30
CA ALA A 111 -4.68 -13.33 -6.67
C ALA A 111 -3.85 -14.15 -7.64
N VAL A 112 -2.62 -14.54 -7.25
CA VAL A 112 -1.74 -15.37 -8.06
C VAL A 112 -2.33 -16.78 -8.27
N GLU A 113 -2.87 -17.40 -7.22
CA GLU A 113 -3.50 -18.71 -7.29
C GLU A 113 -4.70 -18.75 -8.25
N ARG A 114 -5.52 -17.69 -8.23
CA ARG A 114 -6.62 -17.53 -9.19
C ARG A 114 -6.11 -17.36 -10.63
N LEU A 115 -5.02 -16.61 -10.81
CA LEU A 115 -4.43 -16.39 -12.13
C LEU A 115 -3.91 -17.68 -12.76
N ILE A 116 -3.33 -18.58 -11.97
CA ILE A 116 -2.76 -19.86 -12.43
C ILE A 116 -3.71 -21.04 -12.23
N GLU A 117 -4.94 -20.77 -11.77
CA GLU A 117 -6.02 -21.75 -11.59
C GLU A 117 -5.63 -22.96 -10.70
N ILE A 118 -4.85 -22.70 -9.63
CA ILE A 118 -4.49 -23.73 -8.65
C ILE A 118 -5.61 -23.94 -7.65
N GLU A 119 -5.98 -25.18 -7.43
CA GLU A 119 -6.85 -25.56 -6.33
C GLU A 119 -6.06 -25.70 -5.03
N VAL A 120 -6.43 -24.90 -4.04
CA VAL A 120 -5.76 -24.87 -2.74
C VAL A 120 -6.31 -25.96 -1.84
N PRO A 121 -5.47 -26.86 -1.27
CA PRO A 121 -5.92 -27.91 -0.37
C PRO A 121 -6.68 -27.38 0.85
N GLU A 122 -7.72 -28.08 1.28
CA GLU A 122 -8.58 -27.67 2.39
C GLU A 122 -7.78 -27.36 3.68
N ARG A 123 -6.82 -28.21 4.01
CA ARG A 123 -5.94 -27.96 5.16
C ARG A 123 -5.20 -26.63 5.08
N ALA A 124 -4.74 -26.23 3.90
CA ALA A 124 -4.07 -24.95 3.71
C ALA A 124 -5.04 -23.78 3.90
N GLN A 125 -6.30 -23.92 3.46
CA GLN A 125 -7.34 -22.89 3.69
C GLN A 125 -7.62 -22.69 5.18
N TRP A 126 -7.74 -23.76 5.94
CA TRP A 126 -7.92 -23.69 7.41
C TRP A 126 -6.74 -23.03 8.11
N ILE A 127 -5.51 -23.37 7.74
CA ILE A 127 -4.29 -22.76 8.29
C ILE A 127 -4.26 -21.27 7.97
N ARG A 128 -4.57 -20.88 6.75
CA ARG A 128 -4.64 -19.47 6.34
C ARG A 128 -5.66 -18.67 7.15
N THR A 129 -6.84 -19.24 7.32
CA THR A 129 -7.90 -18.60 8.13
C THR A 129 -7.43 -18.39 9.56
N LEU A 130 -6.86 -19.43 10.18
CA LEU A 130 -6.32 -19.32 11.54
C LEU A 130 -5.29 -18.19 11.68
N PHE A 131 -4.30 -18.17 10.79
CA PHE A 131 -3.24 -17.16 10.86
C PHE A 131 -3.74 -15.75 10.48
N ALA A 132 -4.71 -15.64 9.58
CA ALA A 132 -5.34 -14.37 9.26
C ALA A 132 -6.05 -13.77 10.48
N GLU A 133 -6.77 -14.59 11.25
CA GLU A 133 -7.46 -14.12 12.46
C GLU A 133 -6.49 -13.82 13.61
N LEU A 134 -5.42 -14.59 13.76
CA LEU A 134 -4.36 -14.26 14.72
C LEU A 134 -3.69 -12.93 14.37
N ASN A 135 -3.42 -12.69 13.10
CA ASN A 135 -2.86 -11.42 12.65
C ASN A 135 -3.86 -10.26 12.84
N ARG A 136 -5.15 -10.49 12.66
CA ARG A 136 -6.19 -9.50 12.94
C ARG A 136 -6.18 -9.08 14.41
N ILE A 137 -6.10 -10.06 15.32
CA ILE A 137 -5.97 -9.80 16.76
C ILE A 137 -4.71 -8.97 17.05
N HIS A 138 -3.57 -9.36 16.46
CA HIS A 138 -2.32 -8.63 16.60
C HIS A 138 -2.44 -7.17 16.13
N SER A 139 -3.01 -6.94 14.95
CA SER A 139 -3.22 -5.61 14.40
C SER A 139 -4.12 -4.74 15.32
N HIS A 140 -5.21 -5.31 15.85
CA HIS A 140 -6.10 -4.60 16.76
C HIS A 140 -5.43 -4.28 18.10
N LEU A 141 -4.60 -5.18 18.64
CA LEU A 141 -3.87 -4.93 19.88
C LEU A 141 -2.86 -3.78 19.73
N ILE A 142 -2.18 -3.69 18.58
CA ILE A 142 -1.28 -2.56 18.30
C ILE A 142 -2.10 -1.27 18.21
N PHE A 143 -3.20 -1.26 17.48
CA PHE A 143 -4.09 -0.09 17.41
C PHE A 143 -4.57 0.39 18.77
N LEU A 144 -4.91 -0.53 19.67
CA LEU A 144 -5.35 -0.17 21.04
C LEU A 144 -4.19 0.28 21.94
N GLY A 145 -2.96 -0.10 21.61
CA GLY A 145 -1.76 0.19 22.41
C GLY A 145 -1.01 1.47 22.01
N THR A 146 -1.37 2.06 20.86
CA THR A 146 -0.75 3.28 20.32
C THR A 146 -1.73 4.45 20.29
#